data_0a4033f3a754be47cddba89dcf8a16ae
#
_entry.id   0a4033f3a754be47cddba89dcf8a16ae
#
_cell.length_a   1.000
_cell.length_b   1.000
_cell.length_c   1.000
_cell.angle_alpha   90.00
_cell.angle_beta   90.00
_cell.angle_gamma   90.00
#
_symmetry.space_group_name_H-M   'P 1'
#
loop_
_entity.id
_entity.type
_entity.pdbx_description
1 polymer ?
#
loop_
_entity_poly.entity_id
_entity_poly.type
_entity_poly.pdbx_seq_one_letter_code
_entity_poly.pdbx_strand_id
1 'polypeptide(L)'
;LSPSSAASDVYKRQFYTGVTEGNIGSARIIKMLDVADDRLVVESKGIYSIENFLTARRLMYWQVYLHKTSVAYEKMLISTLLRAKELASQGVELFASPALRFFLYNDINPTEFYNNPDCLENFIQLDDNDIWTALKVWSTHTDKVLSTLSTGMINRNIFKVEISSEPISEDRKKELTLHISQQLGITLSEANYFVSTPSIEKNMYDPADDSIDIIYKDGTIKNIAEASDMLNISLLSKKVKKYYLCYQRLHR
;
A
#
# COMPACT_ATOMS: atom_id res chain seq x y z
N LEU A 1 10.57 5.56 6.69
CA LEU A 1 11.56 4.48 6.43
C LEU A 1 12.89 5.13 6.11
N SER A 2 13.97 4.74 6.81
CA SER A 2 15.31 5.25 6.53
C SER A 2 15.70 4.95 5.06
N PRO A 3 16.54 5.80 4.41
CA PRO A 3 17.00 5.54 3.06
C PRO A 3 17.61 4.16 2.84
N SER A 4 18.29 3.62 3.87
CA SER A 4 18.88 2.27 3.84
C SER A 4 17.85 1.16 3.82
N SER A 5 16.74 1.28 4.58
CA SER A 5 15.66 0.29 4.56
C SER A 5 14.87 0.35 3.26
N ALA A 6 14.64 1.54 2.70
CA ALA A 6 14.00 1.69 1.39
C ALA A 6 14.84 1.08 0.27
N ALA A 7 16.16 1.27 0.27
CA ALA A 7 17.07 0.65 -0.71
C ALA A 7 17.09 -0.88 -0.59
N SER A 8 17.11 -1.40 0.65
CA SER A 8 17.04 -2.84 0.90
C SER A 8 15.72 -3.45 0.43
N ASP A 9 14.60 -2.76 0.66
CA ASP A 9 13.28 -3.20 0.22
C ASP A 9 13.18 -3.22 -1.32
N VAL A 10 13.62 -2.17 -2.00
CA VAL A 10 13.67 -2.12 -3.48
C VAL A 10 14.49 -3.28 -4.04
N TYR A 11 15.69 -3.52 -3.50
CA TYR A 11 16.57 -4.60 -3.95
C TYR A 11 15.94 -5.99 -3.76
N LYS A 12 15.38 -6.28 -2.59
CA LYS A 12 14.75 -7.57 -2.29
C LYS A 12 13.52 -7.80 -3.15
N ARG A 13 12.63 -6.81 -3.26
CA ARG A 13 11.41 -6.95 -4.06
C ARG A 13 11.71 -7.06 -5.54
N GLN A 14 12.71 -6.37 -6.04
CA GLN A 14 13.17 -6.53 -7.41
C GLN A 14 13.58 -7.98 -7.70
N PHE A 15 14.36 -8.59 -6.83
CA PHE A 15 14.76 -9.98 -6.98
C PHE A 15 13.56 -10.93 -7.04
N TYR A 16 12.59 -10.78 -6.13
CA TYR A 16 11.43 -11.66 -6.06
C TYR A 16 10.36 -11.37 -7.12
N THR A 17 10.25 -10.15 -7.62
CA THR A 17 9.25 -9.78 -8.63
C THR A 17 9.76 -9.90 -10.06
N GLY A 18 11.07 -10.04 -10.27
CA GLY A 18 11.68 -10.10 -11.59
C GLY A 18 11.66 -8.77 -12.35
N VAL A 19 11.39 -7.65 -11.67
CA VAL A 19 11.39 -6.31 -12.29
C VAL A 19 12.85 -5.86 -12.42
N THR A 20 13.37 -5.85 -13.64
CA THR A 20 14.78 -5.56 -13.93
C THR A 20 15.15 -4.07 -13.83
N GLU A 21 14.16 -3.19 -14.02
CA GLU A 21 14.32 -1.73 -13.99
C GLU A 21 14.68 -1.17 -12.60
N GLY A 22 14.55 -1.99 -11.56
CA GLY A 22 14.89 -1.63 -10.19
C GLY A 22 16.35 -1.89 -9.81
N ASN A 23 17.26 -2.20 -10.74
CA ASN A 23 18.64 -2.50 -10.40
C ASN A 23 19.38 -1.25 -9.91
N ILE A 24 19.65 -1.19 -8.61
CA ILE A 24 20.36 -0.10 -7.94
C ILE A 24 21.75 -0.55 -7.50
N GLY A 25 22.74 0.28 -7.75
CA GLY A 25 24.10 0.07 -7.26
C GLY A 25 24.25 0.40 -5.77
N SER A 26 23.54 -0.32 -4.88
CA SER A 26 23.50 -0.04 -3.44
C SER A 26 24.88 0.03 -2.79
N ALA A 27 25.78 -0.90 -3.15
CA ALA A 27 27.15 -0.89 -2.65
C ALA A 27 27.93 0.38 -3.03
N ARG A 28 27.66 0.94 -4.22
CA ARG A 28 28.25 2.20 -4.66
C ARG A 28 27.65 3.38 -3.89
N ILE A 29 26.34 3.41 -3.69
CA ILE A 29 25.67 4.46 -2.91
C ILE A 29 26.25 4.50 -1.51
N ILE A 30 26.35 3.35 -0.83
CA ILE A 30 26.89 3.27 0.54
C ILE A 30 28.34 3.80 0.62
N LYS A 31 29.17 3.53 -0.39
CA LYS A 31 30.55 4.04 -0.45
C LYS A 31 30.66 5.54 -0.70
N MET A 32 29.59 6.18 -1.18
CA MET A 32 29.52 7.62 -1.45
C MET A 32 28.81 8.40 -0.35
N LEU A 33 28.35 7.72 0.71
CA LEU A 33 27.80 8.39 1.88
C LEU A 33 28.89 9.06 2.68
N ASP A 34 28.62 10.27 3.14
CA ASP A 34 29.48 11.06 4.01
C ASP A 34 28.61 11.78 5.05
N VAL A 35 29.23 12.43 6.03
CA VAL A 35 28.57 13.21 7.06
C VAL A 35 29.07 14.64 7.02
N ALA A 36 28.17 15.61 6.88
CA ALA A 36 28.48 17.02 6.93
C ALA A 36 27.43 17.74 7.80
N ASP A 37 27.85 18.61 8.70
CA ASP A 37 26.99 19.35 9.62
C ASP A 37 26.00 18.44 10.38
N ASP A 38 26.49 17.31 10.86
CA ASP A 38 25.72 16.27 11.58
C ASP A 38 24.54 15.68 10.76
N ARG A 39 24.63 15.76 9.43
CA ARG A 39 23.64 15.22 8.50
C ARG A 39 24.30 14.26 7.53
N LEU A 40 23.53 13.24 7.11
CA LEU A 40 23.95 12.32 6.07
C LEU A 40 23.89 13.02 4.71
N VAL A 41 25.00 13.00 3.99
CA VAL A 41 25.13 13.56 2.65
C VAL A 41 25.70 12.53 1.69
N VAL A 42 25.61 12.80 0.38
CA VAL A 42 26.21 11.94 -0.66
C VAL A 42 27.27 12.74 -1.41
N GLU A 43 28.46 12.18 -1.60
CA GLU A 43 29.47 12.80 -2.46
C GLU A 43 28.95 13.05 -3.87
N SER A 44 29.35 14.15 -4.51
CA SER A 44 28.92 14.54 -5.86
C SER A 44 29.15 13.45 -6.93
N LYS A 45 30.16 12.58 -6.74
CA LYS A 45 30.38 11.40 -7.60
C LYS A 45 29.24 10.37 -7.54
N GLY A 46 28.40 10.43 -6.51
CA GLY A 46 27.26 9.53 -6.28
C GLY A 46 25.98 9.98 -6.97
N ILE A 47 25.91 11.19 -7.56
CA ILE A 47 24.69 11.77 -8.13
C ILE A 47 23.94 10.78 -9.03
N TYR A 48 24.60 10.23 -10.03
CA TYR A 48 23.95 9.29 -10.98
C TYR A 48 23.46 7.99 -10.32
N SER A 49 24.09 7.57 -9.22
CA SER A 49 23.63 6.40 -8.48
C SER A 49 22.34 6.71 -7.69
N ILE A 50 22.22 7.91 -7.17
CA ILE A 50 21.00 8.39 -6.49
C ILE A 50 19.87 8.60 -7.50
N GLU A 51 20.16 9.17 -8.66
CA GLU A 51 19.17 9.33 -9.74
C GLU A 51 18.60 7.99 -10.19
N ASN A 52 19.48 7.00 -10.38
CA ASN A 52 19.06 5.65 -10.71
C ASN A 52 18.21 5.03 -9.58
N PHE A 53 18.59 5.24 -8.31
CA PHE A 53 17.80 4.79 -7.17
C PHE A 53 16.39 5.41 -7.14
N LEU A 54 16.26 6.72 -7.34
CA LEU A 54 14.98 7.41 -7.37
C LEU A 54 14.10 6.93 -8.54
N THR A 55 14.72 6.71 -9.70
CA THR A 55 14.03 6.15 -10.87
C THR A 55 13.56 4.73 -10.60
N ALA A 56 14.42 3.87 -10.06
CA ALA A 56 14.08 2.51 -9.69
C ALA A 56 12.95 2.47 -8.63
N ARG A 57 13.02 3.33 -7.61
CA ARG A 57 11.96 3.49 -6.60
C ARG A 57 10.61 3.82 -7.26
N ARG A 58 10.58 4.75 -8.22
CA ARG A 58 9.37 5.10 -8.97
C ARG A 58 8.78 3.91 -9.72
N LEU A 59 9.62 3.19 -10.44
CA LEU A 59 9.20 2.03 -11.22
C LEU A 59 8.65 0.93 -10.31
N MET A 60 9.33 0.64 -9.20
CA MET A 60 8.85 -0.32 -8.20
C MET A 60 7.49 0.07 -7.63
N TYR A 61 7.26 1.37 -7.32
CA TYR A 61 5.95 1.81 -6.86
C TYR A 61 4.85 1.49 -7.87
N TRP A 62 5.03 1.83 -9.15
CA TRP A 62 3.98 1.63 -10.15
C TRP A 62 3.84 0.20 -10.63
N GLN A 63 4.95 -0.54 -10.74
CA GLN A 63 4.94 -1.90 -11.29
C GLN A 63 4.67 -2.97 -10.22
N VAL A 64 4.97 -2.70 -8.96
CA VAL A 64 4.86 -3.69 -7.89
C VAL A 64 3.83 -3.26 -6.84
N TYR A 65 4.11 -2.18 -6.10
CA TYR A 65 3.26 -1.81 -4.94
C TYR A 65 1.87 -1.35 -5.37
N LEU A 66 1.76 -0.57 -6.43
CA LEU A 66 0.51 -0.05 -6.96
C LEU A 66 0.02 -0.80 -8.20
N HIS A 67 0.55 -2.01 -8.40
CA HIS A 67 0.04 -2.89 -9.43
C HIS A 67 -1.43 -3.25 -9.14
N LYS A 68 -2.25 -3.31 -10.19
CA LYS A 68 -3.70 -3.57 -10.06
C LYS A 68 -4.04 -4.78 -9.19
N THR A 69 -3.22 -5.84 -9.23
CA THR A 69 -3.41 -7.04 -8.41
C THR A 69 -3.17 -6.76 -6.93
N SER A 70 -2.12 -6.00 -6.59
CA SER A 70 -1.82 -5.63 -5.20
C SER A 70 -2.93 -4.76 -4.63
N VAL A 71 -3.37 -3.76 -5.39
CA VAL A 71 -4.50 -2.90 -5.00
C VAL A 71 -5.80 -3.71 -4.85
N ALA A 72 -6.05 -4.67 -5.74
CA ALA A 72 -7.23 -5.54 -5.65
C ALA A 72 -7.25 -6.34 -4.35
N TYR A 73 -6.12 -6.97 -3.98
CA TYR A 73 -6.00 -7.72 -2.74
C TYR A 73 -6.16 -6.82 -1.52
N GLU A 74 -5.49 -5.68 -1.49
CA GLU A 74 -5.58 -4.72 -0.40
C GLU A 74 -7.03 -4.27 -0.16
N LYS A 75 -7.73 -3.85 -1.23
CA LYS A 75 -9.11 -3.38 -1.10
C LYS A 75 -10.08 -4.48 -0.72
N MET A 76 -9.89 -5.68 -1.22
CA MET A 76 -10.70 -6.84 -0.84
C MET A 76 -10.47 -7.23 0.61
N LEU A 77 -9.22 -7.21 1.10
CA LEU A 77 -8.90 -7.47 2.50
C LEU A 77 -9.52 -6.41 3.41
N ILE A 78 -9.38 -5.13 3.08
CA ILE A 78 -9.99 -4.04 3.84
C ILE A 78 -11.51 -4.24 3.93
N SER A 79 -12.19 -4.52 2.81
CA SER A 79 -13.63 -4.79 2.79
C SER A 79 -14.01 -5.97 3.68
N THR A 80 -13.21 -7.04 3.66
CA THR A 80 -13.44 -8.24 4.49
C THR A 80 -13.33 -7.91 5.98
N LEU A 81 -12.27 -7.19 6.37
CA LEU A 81 -12.05 -6.80 7.77
C LEU A 81 -13.10 -5.80 8.26
N LEU A 82 -13.54 -4.86 7.42
CA LEU A 82 -14.63 -3.94 7.75
C LEU A 82 -15.93 -4.68 7.99
N ARG A 83 -16.28 -5.68 7.14
CA ARG A 83 -17.47 -6.50 7.37
C ARG A 83 -17.36 -7.33 8.64
N ALA A 84 -16.20 -7.93 8.89
CA ALA A 84 -15.97 -8.67 10.13
C ALA A 84 -16.12 -7.77 11.37
N LYS A 85 -15.58 -6.55 11.35
CA LYS A 85 -15.73 -5.57 12.43
C LYS A 85 -17.17 -5.14 12.63
N GLU A 86 -17.92 -4.91 11.55
CA GLU A 86 -19.35 -4.60 11.61
C GLU A 86 -20.15 -5.73 12.29
N LEU A 87 -19.93 -6.98 11.87
CA LEU A 87 -20.59 -8.14 12.46
C LEU A 87 -20.22 -8.30 13.93
N ALA A 88 -18.96 -8.12 14.29
CA ALA A 88 -18.50 -8.17 15.68
C ALA A 88 -19.17 -7.08 16.53
N SER A 89 -19.34 -5.87 16.01
CA SER A 89 -20.04 -4.77 16.68
C SER A 89 -21.54 -5.04 16.88
N GLN A 90 -22.12 -5.87 16.02
CA GLN A 90 -23.52 -6.34 16.13
C GLN A 90 -23.66 -7.55 17.08
N GLY A 91 -22.58 -7.98 17.73
CA GLY A 91 -22.56 -9.09 18.66
C GLY A 91 -22.44 -10.48 18.02
N VAL A 92 -22.12 -10.54 16.73
CA VAL A 92 -21.85 -11.82 16.05
C VAL A 92 -20.50 -12.36 16.51
N GLU A 93 -20.48 -13.60 16.98
CA GLU A 93 -19.24 -14.29 17.36
C GLU A 93 -18.47 -14.70 16.12
N LEU A 94 -17.26 -14.16 15.95
CA LEU A 94 -16.36 -14.49 14.85
C LEU A 94 -15.11 -15.17 15.38
N PHE A 95 -14.62 -16.15 14.63
CA PHE A 95 -13.30 -16.71 14.90
C PHE A 95 -12.23 -15.64 14.68
N ALA A 96 -11.35 -15.48 15.64
CA ALA A 96 -10.16 -14.63 15.55
C ALA A 96 -9.12 -15.13 16.57
N SER A 97 -7.84 -14.97 16.25
CA SER A 97 -6.76 -15.10 17.24
C SER A 97 -6.89 -14.02 18.33
N PRO A 98 -6.27 -14.17 19.49
CA PRO A 98 -6.38 -13.18 20.56
C PRO A 98 -6.07 -11.74 20.10
N ALA A 99 -4.97 -11.55 19.36
CA ALA A 99 -4.57 -10.25 18.86
C ALA A 99 -5.58 -9.67 17.85
N LEU A 100 -6.04 -10.47 16.89
CA LEU A 100 -7.05 -10.04 15.91
C LEU A 100 -8.39 -9.76 16.61
N ARG A 101 -8.79 -10.59 17.58
CA ARG A 101 -10.01 -10.42 18.37
C ARG A 101 -10.01 -9.07 19.10
N PHE A 102 -8.87 -8.70 19.68
CA PHE A 102 -8.74 -7.41 20.34
C PHE A 102 -9.15 -6.26 19.43
N PHE A 103 -8.65 -6.20 18.20
CA PHE A 103 -8.97 -5.12 17.25
C PHE A 103 -10.35 -5.24 16.60
N LEU A 104 -10.88 -6.45 16.45
CA LEU A 104 -12.23 -6.64 15.90
C LEU A 104 -13.33 -6.17 16.85
N TYR A 105 -13.17 -6.43 18.15
CA TYR A 105 -14.24 -6.19 19.14
C TYR A 105 -14.08 -4.88 19.92
N ASN A 106 -12.95 -4.17 19.79
CA ASN A 106 -12.73 -2.87 20.40
C ASN A 106 -12.62 -1.79 19.33
N ASP A 107 -13.27 -0.64 19.57
CA ASP A 107 -13.13 0.52 18.70
C ASP A 107 -11.99 1.37 19.23
N ILE A 108 -10.81 1.26 18.57
CA ILE A 108 -9.58 1.87 19.02
C ILE A 108 -9.24 3.04 18.11
N ASN A 109 -9.29 4.23 18.66
CA ASN A 109 -8.85 5.45 17.99
C ASN A 109 -7.32 5.71 18.22
N PRO A 110 -6.69 6.63 17.46
CA PRO A 110 -5.27 6.91 17.62
C PRO A 110 -4.86 7.31 19.05
N THR A 111 -5.70 8.04 19.77
CA THR A 111 -5.40 8.47 21.15
C THR A 111 -5.40 7.28 22.10
N GLU A 112 -6.38 6.38 21.98
CA GLU A 112 -6.42 5.14 22.76
C GLU A 112 -5.25 4.23 22.44
N PHE A 113 -4.85 4.13 21.15
CA PHE A 113 -3.70 3.32 20.76
C PHE A 113 -2.41 3.77 21.46
N TYR A 114 -2.18 5.08 21.60
CA TYR A 114 -0.99 5.60 22.27
C TYR A 114 -1.05 5.51 23.81
N ASN A 115 -2.24 5.56 24.40
CA ASN A 115 -2.42 5.61 25.85
C ASN A 115 -2.67 4.24 26.50
N ASN A 116 -3.03 3.22 25.72
CA ASN A 116 -3.31 1.88 26.22
C ASN A 116 -2.18 0.91 25.80
N PRO A 117 -1.35 0.43 26.76
CA PRO A 117 -0.29 -0.53 26.47
C PRO A 117 -0.76 -1.80 25.78
N ASP A 118 -1.98 -2.27 26.08
CA ASP A 118 -2.55 -3.49 25.50
C ASP A 118 -2.70 -3.34 23.97
N CYS A 119 -2.92 -2.12 23.46
CA CYS A 119 -2.99 -1.87 22.02
C CYS A 119 -1.68 -2.20 21.33
N LEU A 120 -0.56 -1.71 21.88
CA LEU A 120 0.77 -1.98 21.32
C LEU A 120 1.12 -3.47 21.43
N GLU A 121 0.83 -4.08 22.58
CA GLU A 121 1.12 -5.50 22.81
C GLU A 121 0.36 -6.40 21.82
N ASN A 122 -0.94 -6.17 21.63
CA ASN A 122 -1.72 -6.93 20.65
C ASN A 122 -1.29 -6.60 19.21
N PHE A 123 -0.91 -5.35 18.91
CA PHE A 123 -0.47 -4.98 17.58
C PHE A 123 0.81 -5.68 17.14
N ILE A 124 1.80 -5.80 18.02
CA ILE A 124 3.07 -6.50 17.72
C ILE A 124 2.92 -8.02 17.61
N GLN A 125 1.85 -8.59 18.18
CA GLN A 125 1.52 -10.01 18.07
C GLN A 125 0.72 -10.33 16.80
N LEU A 126 0.12 -9.32 16.14
CA LEU A 126 -0.69 -9.52 14.94
C LEU A 126 0.20 -9.75 13.72
N ASP A 127 -0.03 -10.85 13.02
CA ASP A 127 0.69 -11.20 11.80
C ASP A 127 -0.24 -11.72 10.67
N ASP A 128 0.38 -12.06 9.54
CA ASP A 128 -0.35 -12.56 8.36
C ASP A 128 -1.09 -13.89 8.64
N ASN A 129 -0.59 -14.72 9.59
CA ASN A 129 -1.22 -16.01 9.92
C ASN A 129 -2.57 -15.81 10.61
N ASP A 130 -2.68 -14.78 11.46
CA ASP A 130 -3.95 -14.42 12.11
C ASP A 130 -5.02 -14.14 11.05
N ILE A 131 -4.66 -13.32 10.08
CA ILE A 131 -5.55 -12.91 8.99
C ILE A 131 -5.91 -14.12 8.10
N TRP A 132 -4.91 -14.89 7.65
CA TRP A 132 -5.16 -16.03 6.77
C TRP A 132 -5.99 -17.13 7.45
N THR A 133 -5.77 -17.37 8.74
CA THR A 133 -6.55 -18.34 9.50
C THR A 133 -8.00 -17.87 9.65
N ALA A 134 -8.20 -16.61 9.99
CA ALA A 134 -9.51 -16.01 10.08
C ALA A 134 -10.27 -16.09 8.74
N LEU A 135 -9.65 -15.71 7.63
CA LEU A 135 -10.24 -15.81 6.29
C LEU A 135 -10.68 -17.23 5.94
N LYS A 136 -9.87 -18.25 6.27
CA LYS A 136 -10.23 -19.66 6.04
C LYS A 136 -11.48 -20.07 6.82
N VAL A 137 -11.62 -19.63 8.07
CA VAL A 137 -12.81 -19.93 8.87
C VAL A 137 -14.01 -19.11 8.38
N TRP A 138 -13.82 -17.82 8.09
CA TRP A 138 -14.88 -16.95 7.60
C TRP A 138 -15.40 -17.33 6.20
N SER A 139 -14.64 -18.06 5.41
CA SER A 139 -15.09 -18.52 4.08
C SER A 139 -16.34 -19.42 4.13
N THR A 140 -16.61 -20.05 5.27
CA THR A 140 -17.80 -20.88 5.51
C THR A 140 -18.83 -20.21 6.43
N HIS A 141 -18.66 -18.92 6.74
CA HIS A 141 -19.56 -18.19 7.60
C HIS A 141 -20.93 -17.98 6.94
N THR A 142 -21.98 -17.88 7.75
CA THR A 142 -23.37 -17.71 7.27
C THR A 142 -23.61 -16.35 6.63
N ASP A 143 -22.87 -15.30 7.05
CA ASP A 143 -22.94 -14.00 6.41
C ASP A 143 -22.35 -14.07 4.99
N LYS A 144 -23.20 -13.72 4.02
CA LYS A 144 -22.88 -13.88 2.60
C LYS A 144 -21.80 -12.93 2.12
N VAL A 145 -21.70 -11.75 2.69
CA VAL A 145 -20.66 -10.78 2.34
C VAL A 145 -19.31 -11.28 2.83
N LEU A 146 -19.22 -11.62 4.12
CA LEU A 146 -17.99 -12.10 4.73
C LEU A 146 -17.47 -13.37 4.07
N SER A 147 -18.35 -14.36 3.84
CA SER A 147 -17.95 -15.64 3.23
C SER A 147 -17.55 -15.49 1.76
N THR A 148 -18.22 -14.64 0.99
CA THR A 148 -17.87 -14.41 -0.43
C THR A 148 -16.52 -13.72 -0.56
N LEU A 149 -16.28 -12.67 0.23
CA LEU A 149 -14.99 -11.95 0.21
C LEU A 149 -13.85 -12.86 0.68
N SER A 150 -14.03 -13.59 1.78
CA SER A 150 -13.02 -14.51 2.32
C SER A 150 -12.70 -15.63 1.33
N THR A 151 -13.71 -16.24 0.73
CA THR A 151 -13.54 -17.28 -0.32
C THR A 151 -12.79 -16.72 -1.53
N GLY A 152 -13.14 -15.49 -1.95
CA GLY A 152 -12.44 -14.79 -3.04
C GLY A 152 -10.96 -14.60 -2.77
N MET A 153 -10.60 -14.18 -1.55
CA MET A 153 -9.20 -14.03 -1.11
C MET A 153 -8.43 -15.36 -1.17
N ILE A 154 -9.00 -16.43 -0.61
CA ILE A 154 -8.37 -17.76 -0.54
C ILE A 154 -8.17 -18.33 -1.94
N ASN A 155 -9.17 -18.24 -2.79
CA ASN A 155 -9.18 -18.86 -4.13
C ASN A 155 -8.58 -17.93 -5.20
N ARG A 156 -7.99 -16.78 -4.80
CA ARG A 156 -7.43 -15.76 -5.72
C ARG A 156 -8.43 -15.21 -6.74
N ASN A 157 -9.71 -15.27 -6.43
CA ASN A 157 -10.77 -14.64 -7.20
C ASN A 157 -10.99 -13.19 -6.68
N ILE A 158 -9.94 -12.38 -6.86
CA ILE A 158 -9.88 -11.02 -6.35
C ILE A 158 -10.66 -10.03 -7.22
N PHE A 159 -10.86 -8.84 -6.70
CA PHE A 159 -11.53 -7.75 -7.43
C PHE A 159 -10.91 -7.49 -8.79
N LYS A 160 -11.76 -7.17 -9.76
CA LYS A 160 -11.31 -6.55 -11.01
C LYS A 160 -10.95 -5.11 -10.73
N VAL A 161 -9.87 -4.62 -11.37
CA VAL A 161 -9.41 -3.24 -11.22
C VAL A 161 -9.30 -2.57 -12.57
N GLU A 162 -9.96 -1.43 -12.69
CA GLU A 162 -9.82 -0.47 -13.77
C GLU A 162 -9.06 0.76 -13.24
N ILE A 163 -8.11 1.28 -14.02
CA ILE A 163 -7.28 2.43 -13.64
C ILE A 163 -7.60 3.58 -14.60
N SER A 164 -7.81 4.78 -14.05
CA SER A 164 -8.10 5.99 -14.80
C SER A 164 -7.18 7.14 -14.36
N SER A 165 -6.92 8.07 -15.26
CA SER A 165 -6.34 9.39 -14.95
C SER A 165 -7.37 10.36 -14.39
N GLU A 166 -8.67 10.09 -14.63
CA GLU A 166 -9.79 10.93 -14.21
C GLU A 166 -10.57 10.26 -13.07
N PRO A 167 -11.28 11.04 -12.23
CA PRO A 167 -12.14 10.50 -11.19
C PRO A 167 -13.18 9.54 -11.74
N ILE A 168 -13.42 8.46 -11.02
CA ILE A 168 -14.47 7.50 -11.36
C ILE A 168 -15.84 8.15 -11.06
N SER A 169 -16.77 8.09 -12.03
CA SER A 169 -18.09 8.67 -11.85
C SER A 169 -18.93 7.90 -10.82
N GLU A 170 -19.70 8.62 -10.02
CA GLU A 170 -20.61 8.02 -9.04
C GLU A 170 -21.70 7.16 -9.71
N ASP A 171 -22.10 7.50 -10.93
CA ASP A 171 -23.10 6.71 -11.67
C ASP A 171 -22.54 5.33 -12.05
N ARG A 172 -21.27 5.25 -12.46
CA ARG A 172 -20.60 3.98 -12.73
C ARG A 172 -20.49 3.12 -11.48
N LYS A 173 -20.18 3.72 -10.34
CA LYS A 173 -20.15 3.04 -9.06
C LYS A 173 -21.52 2.50 -8.65
N LYS A 174 -22.56 3.32 -8.77
CA LYS A 174 -23.95 2.92 -8.47
C LYS A 174 -24.43 1.77 -9.35
N GLU A 175 -24.16 1.86 -10.66
CA GLU A 175 -24.48 0.80 -11.64
C GLU A 175 -23.88 -0.54 -11.22
N LEU A 176 -22.58 -0.56 -10.90
CA LEU A 176 -21.88 -1.77 -10.46
C LEU A 176 -22.42 -2.29 -9.13
N THR A 177 -22.66 -1.40 -8.17
CA THR A 177 -23.21 -1.79 -6.86
C THR A 177 -24.59 -2.44 -7.02
N LEU A 178 -25.46 -1.87 -7.85
CA LEU A 178 -26.78 -2.44 -8.14
C LEU A 178 -26.66 -3.82 -8.81
N HIS A 179 -25.79 -3.95 -9.80
CA HIS A 179 -25.59 -5.22 -10.50
C HIS A 179 -25.06 -6.31 -9.55
N ILE A 180 -24.11 -5.99 -8.67
CA ILE A 180 -23.56 -6.91 -7.68
C ILE A 180 -24.64 -7.30 -6.65
N SER A 181 -25.45 -6.35 -6.18
CA SER A 181 -26.56 -6.59 -5.29
C SER A 181 -27.55 -7.62 -5.88
N GLN A 182 -27.93 -7.44 -7.14
CA GLN A 182 -28.81 -8.37 -7.86
C GLN A 182 -28.17 -9.75 -8.05
N GLN A 183 -26.91 -9.80 -8.49
CA GLN A 183 -26.21 -11.06 -8.77
C GLN A 183 -25.99 -11.88 -7.50
N LEU A 184 -25.61 -11.22 -6.40
CA LEU A 184 -25.36 -11.90 -5.15
C LEU A 184 -26.65 -12.08 -4.30
N GLY A 185 -27.75 -11.41 -4.63
CA GLY A 185 -28.97 -11.43 -3.83
C GLY A 185 -28.75 -10.86 -2.43
N ILE A 186 -28.07 -9.72 -2.35
CA ILE A 186 -27.75 -8.97 -1.13
C ILE A 186 -28.27 -7.54 -1.24
N THR A 187 -28.35 -6.83 -0.13
CA THR A 187 -28.79 -5.43 -0.12
C THR A 187 -27.79 -4.51 -0.82
N LEU A 188 -28.23 -3.32 -1.23
CA LEU A 188 -27.33 -2.29 -1.79
C LEU A 188 -26.25 -1.86 -0.78
N SER A 189 -26.58 -1.82 0.49
CA SER A 189 -25.64 -1.51 1.57
C SER A 189 -24.51 -2.56 1.61
N GLU A 190 -24.87 -3.83 1.58
CA GLU A 190 -23.92 -4.94 1.55
C GLU A 190 -23.11 -4.99 0.26
N ALA A 191 -23.70 -4.63 -0.88
CA ALA A 191 -23.00 -4.58 -2.16
C ALA A 191 -21.86 -3.54 -2.20
N ASN A 192 -21.91 -2.52 -1.34
CA ASN A 192 -20.82 -1.54 -1.23
C ASN A 192 -19.50 -2.16 -0.75
N TYR A 193 -19.52 -3.28 -0.05
CA TYR A 193 -18.29 -4.01 0.31
C TYR A 193 -17.55 -4.59 -0.91
N PHE A 194 -18.23 -4.71 -2.04
CA PHE A 194 -17.70 -5.28 -3.28
C PHE A 194 -17.31 -4.24 -4.33
N VAL A 195 -17.47 -2.95 -4.03
CA VAL A 195 -17.11 -1.85 -4.95
C VAL A 195 -16.35 -0.78 -4.18
N SER A 196 -15.16 -0.43 -4.64
CA SER A 196 -14.40 0.68 -4.05
C SER A 196 -13.73 1.53 -5.13
N THR A 197 -13.64 2.84 -4.87
CA THR A 197 -13.09 3.83 -5.81
C THR A 197 -11.95 4.62 -5.17
N PRO A 198 -10.82 3.95 -4.79
CA PRO A 198 -9.71 4.66 -4.18
C PRO A 198 -8.99 5.55 -5.20
N SER A 199 -8.46 6.68 -4.72
CA SER A 199 -7.45 7.45 -5.44
C SER A 199 -6.13 7.32 -4.72
N ILE A 200 -5.05 7.13 -5.49
CA ILE A 200 -3.71 7.02 -4.97
C ILE A 200 -2.88 8.14 -5.58
N GLU A 201 -2.33 8.96 -4.71
CA GLU A 201 -1.44 10.06 -5.08
C GLU A 201 -0.06 9.79 -4.49
N LYS A 202 0.97 9.80 -5.31
CA LYS A 202 2.36 9.61 -4.89
C LYS A 202 3.29 10.53 -5.67
N ASN A 203 4.19 11.17 -4.93
CA ASN A 203 5.48 11.65 -5.41
C ASN A 203 6.53 10.57 -5.11
N MET A 204 7.59 10.54 -5.88
CA MET A 204 8.66 9.56 -5.69
C MET A 204 9.83 10.15 -4.91
N TYR A 205 9.89 11.46 -4.83
CA TYR A 205 10.85 12.24 -4.08
C TYR A 205 10.16 13.51 -3.56
N ASP A 206 10.31 13.79 -2.29
CA ASP A 206 9.84 15.03 -1.66
C ASP A 206 11.03 15.72 -0.98
N PRO A 207 11.55 16.82 -1.56
CA PRO A 207 12.67 17.53 -0.96
C PRO A 207 12.40 18.09 0.44
N ALA A 208 11.10 18.26 0.80
CA ALA A 208 10.71 18.80 2.10
C ALA A 208 10.66 17.74 3.20
N ASP A 209 10.44 16.47 2.83
CA ASP A 209 10.27 15.35 3.79
C ASP A 209 11.51 14.46 3.85
N ASP A 210 12.08 14.12 2.69
CA ASP A 210 13.22 13.20 2.55
C ASP A 210 14.37 13.85 1.76
N SER A 211 14.94 14.97 2.25
CA SER A 211 16.03 15.68 1.54
C SER A 211 17.24 14.76 1.33
N ILE A 212 17.70 14.64 0.09
CA ILE A 212 18.96 14.00 -0.28
C ILE A 212 19.93 15.10 -0.68
N ASP A 213 20.91 15.34 0.20
CA ASP A 213 21.87 16.41 0.04
C ASP A 213 23.18 15.88 -0.58
N ILE A 214 23.68 16.61 -1.57
CA ILE A 214 24.90 16.29 -2.31
C ILE A 214 26.01 17.25 -1.87
N ILE A 215 27.13 16.69 -1.39
CA ILE A 215 28.32 17.46 -1.04
C ILE A 215 29.33 17.47 -2.20
N TYR A 216 29.81 18.65 -2.54
CA TYR A 216 30.87 18.87 -3.54
C TYR A 216 32.25 18.97 -2.86
N LYS A 217 33.32 18.87 -3.67
CA LYS A 217 34.70 18.93 -3.17
C LYS A 217 35.09 20.27 -2.52
N ASP A 218 34.40 21.33 -2.88
CA ASP A 218 34.58 22.67 -2.31
C ASP A 218 33.81 22.89 -1.00
N GLY A 219 33.10 21.85 -0.52
CA GLY A 219 32.27 21.90 0.67
C GLY A 219 30.85 22.41 0.42
N THR A 220 30.50 22.78 -0.83
CA THR A 220 29.14 23.21 -1.15
C THR A 220 28.16 22.06 -1.03
N ILE A 221 27.01 22.28 -0.39
CA ILE A 221 25.93 21.29 -0.29
C ILE A 221 24.74 21.78 -1.11
N LYS A 222 24.17 20.90 -1.94
CA LYS A 222 22.97 21.15 -2.74
C LYS A 222 22.02 19.97 -2.67
N ASN A 223 20.72 20.23 -2.70
CA ASN A 223 19.74 19.16 -2.84
C ASN A 223 19.90 18.44 -4.17
N ILE A 224 19.62 17.13 -4.21
CA ILE A 224 19.72 16.32 -5.45
C ILE A 224 18.88 16.91 -6.59
N ALA A 225 17.75 17.55 -6.30
CA ALA A 225 16.92 18.18 -7.32
C ALA A 225 17.58 19.37 -8.00
N GLU A 226 18.54 20.01 -7.34
CA GLU A 226 19.35 21.11 -7.87
C GLU A 226 20.70 20.64 -8.43
N ALA A 227 21.24 19.56 -7.85
CA ALA A 227 22.53 19.01 -8.20
C ALA A 227 22.49 18.14 -9.47
N SER A 228 21.33 17.57 -9.78
CA SER A 228 21.12 16.69 -10.92
C SER A 228 21.04 17.47 -12.23
N ASP A 229 21.75 17.01 -13.25
CA ASP A 229 21.65 17.49 -14.63
C ASP A 229 20.61 16.71 -15.45
N MET A 230 20.06 15.64 -14.91
CA MET A 230 18.96 14.90 -15.53
C MET A 230 17.62 15.64 -15.30
N LEU A 231 17.01 16.12 -16.38
CA LEU A 231 15.71 16.83 -16.39
C LEU A 231 14.58 16.08 -15.69
N ASN A 232 14.77 14.80 -15.37
CA ASN A 232 13.72 13.94 -14.85
C ASN A 232 13.54 14.00 -13.32
N ILE A 233 14.51 14.50 -12.55
CA ILE A 233 14.40 14.52 -11.08
C ILE A 233 13.32 15.51 -10.62
N SER A 234 13.25 16.68 -11.25
CA SER A 234 12.15 17.64 -11.00
C SER A 234 10.77 17.08 -11.36
N LEU A 235 10.71 16.12 -12.31
CA LEU A 235 9.48 15.41 -12.66
C LEU A 235 9.15 14.30 -11.65
N LEU A 236 10.15 13.75 -10.94
CA LEU A 236 9.92 12.74 -9.91
C LEU A 236 9.26 13.32 -8.65
N SER A 237 9.45 14.60 -8.38
CA SER A 237 8.75 15.31 -7.30
C SER A 237 7.31 15.70 -7.64
N LYS A 238 6.90 15.61 -8.91
CA LYS A 238 5.50 15.84 -9.27
C LYS A 238 4.62 14.69 -8.77
N LYS A 239 3.57 15.07 -8.06
CA LYS A 239 2.55 14.14 -7.62
C LYS A 239 1.81 13.55 -8.82
N VAL A 240 1.80 12.22 -8.90
CA VAL A 240 1.00 11.49 -9.89
C VAL A 240 -0.19 10.90 -9.16
N LYS A 241 -1.39 11.30 -9.56
CA LYS A 241 -2.64 10.78 -9.03
C LYS A 241 -3.27 9.83 -10.02
N LYS A 242 -3.67 8.66 -9.54
CA LYS A 242 -4.44 7.67 -10.31
C LYS A 242 -5.69 7.29 -9.53
N TYR A 243 -6.75 7.06 -10.26
CA TYR A 243 -8.04 6.62 -9.72
C TYR A 243 -8.24 5.17 -10.07
N TYR A 244 -8.70 4.40 -9.11
CA TYR A 244 -8.94 2.98 -9.25
C TYR A 244 -10.41 2.68 -9.05
N LEU A 245 -10.97 1.81 -9.86
CA LEU A 245 -12.28 1.23 -9.65
C LEU A 245 -12.05 -0.26 -9.39
N CYS A 246 -12.26 -0.67 -8.14
CA CYS A 246 -12.10 -2.06 -7.71
C CYS A 246 -13.49 -2.64 -7.46
N TYR A 247 -13.81 -3.78 -8.07
CA TYR A 247 -15.11 -4.40 -7.92
C TYR A 247 -15.08 -5.92 -8.09
N GLN A 248 -16.06 -6.60 -7.50
CA GLN A 248 -16.26 -8.04 -7.66
C GLN A 248 -16.42 -8.39 -9.13
N ARG A 249 -15.72 -9.42 -9.60
CA ARG A 249 -15.90 -9.94 -10.96
C ARG A 249 -17.33 -10.44 -11.12
N LEU A 250 -18.00 -9.93 -12.12
CA LEU A 250 -19.31 -10.37 -12.52
C LEU A 250 -19.14 -11.60 -13.42
N HIS A 251 -19.72 -12.72 -13.03
CA HIS A 251 -19.83 -13.86 -13.92
C HIS A 251 -20.89 -13.54 -14.99
N ARG A 252 -20.55 -13.78 -16.24
CA ARG A 252 -21.50 -13.68 -17.35
C ARG A 252 -22.49 -14.83 -17.32
#